data_74217bf6b1597a05335337c13197a850
#
_entry.id   74217bf6b1597a05335337c13197a850
#
_cell.length_a   1.000
_cell.length_b   1.000
_cell.length_c   1.000
_cell.angle_alpha   90.00
_cell.angle_beta   90.00
_cell.angle_gamma   90.00
#
_symmetry.space_group_name_H-M   'P 1'
#
loop_
_entity.id
_entity.type
_entity.pdbx_description
1 polymer ?
#
loop_
_entity_poly.entity_id
_entity_poly.type
_entity_poly.pdbx_seq_one_letter_code
_entity_poly.pdbx_strand_id
1 'polypeptide(L)'
;DAQANYQVVHGQGRSVISHRRGPLEVSAAWTVDPQSSVKQVRLRFVNRGTSAVNLRVTGLLEWVMGAGREDRASVQTALHRQRLPSSADSGESREPGRKRMLTALLCSQRERAAGFGEGTAFLAIAGAPGDGEDWTCDRRECFDARGRLVLPDHFGRRDGPGLDPCAAL
;
A
#
# COMPACT_ATOMS: atom_id res chain seq x y z
N ASP A 1 -2.51 -2.12 -18.26
CA ASP A 1 -3.09 -1.87 -19.59
C ASP A 1 -2.04 -2.23 -20.66
N ALA A 2 -2.28 -3.31 -21.42
CA ALA A 2 -1.33 -3.81 -22.43
C ALA A 2 -1.11 -2.83 -23.61
N GLN A 3 -1.95 -1.82 -23.74
CA GLN A 3 -1.87 -0.81 -24.80
C GLN A 3 -1.32 0.54 -24.32
N ALA A 4 -1.00 0.67 -23.04
CA ALA A 4 -0.45 1.91 -22.50
C ALA A 4 1.05 2.02 -22.77
N ASN A 5 1.49 3.15 -23.28
CA ASN A 5 2.91 3.45 -23.40
C ASN A 5 3.44 3.86 -22.02
N TYR A 6 4.35 3.05 -21.48
CA TYR A 6 5.05 3.33 -20.24
C TYR A 6 6.44 3.89 -20.53
N GLN A 7 6.80 4.91 -19.79
CA GLN A 7 8.17 5.37 -19.70
C GLN A 7 8.78 4.86 -18.40
N VAL A 8 9.93 4.20 -18.49
CA VAL A 8 10.61 3.64 -17.31
C VAL A 8 12.02 4.24 -17.25
N VAL A 9 12.37 4.76 -16.08
CA VAL A 9 13.70 5.32 -15.80
C VAL A 9 14.25 4.61 -14.57
N HIS A 10 15.39 3.97 -14.70
CA HIS A 10 16.12 3.33 -13.61
C HIS A 10 17.32 4.16 -13.20
N GLY A 11 17.56 4.27 -11.90
CA GLY A 11 18.74 4.84 -11.29
C GLY A 11 19.16 4.02 -10.08
N GLN A 12 20.29 4.37 -9.49
CA GLN A 12 20.76 3.70 -8.28
C GLN A 12 19.76 3.92 -7.13
N GLY A 13 19.19 2.84 -6.59
CA GLY A 13 18.21 2.88 -5.50
C GLY A 13 16.85 3.47 -5.86
N ARG A 14 16.59 3.76 -7.15
CA ARG A 14 15.35 4.38 -7.59
C ARG A 14 14.91 3.87 -8.97
N SER A 15 13.59 3.63 -9.10
CA SER A 15 12.94 3.40 -10.39
C SER A 15 11.70 4.26 -10.49
N VAL A 16 11.49 4.88 -11.65
CA VAL A 16 10.27 5.67 -11.93
C VAL A 16 9.57 5.07 -13.12
N ILE A 17 8.31 4.77 -12.95
CA ILE A 17 7.42 4.30 -14.02
C ILE A 17 6.36 5.37 -14.20
N SER A 18 6.18 5.85 -15.41
CA SER A 18 5.17 6.84 -15.73
C SER A 18 4.42 6.49 -16.99
N HIS A 19 3.17 6.90 -17.07
CA HIS A 19 2.34 6.79 -18.25
C HIS A 19 1.26 7.88 -18.25
N ARG A 20 0.66 8.07 -19.41
CA ARG A 20 -0.46 8.98 -19.59
C ARG A 20 -1.66 8.23 -20.15
N ARG A 21 -2.83 8.45 -19.55
CA ARG A 21 -4.10 7.94 -20.02
C ARG A 21 -5.09 9.12 -20.17
N GLY A 22 -5.34 9.51 -21.40
CA GLY A 22 -6.12 10.72 -21.67
C GLY A 22 -5.47 11.96 -21.02
N PRO A 23 -6.21 12.74 -20.23
CA PRO A 23 -5.68 13.91 -19.55
C PRO A 23 -4.88 13.58 -18.28
N LEU A 24 -4.93 12.33 -17.78
CA LEU A 24 -4.31 11.94 -16.54
C LEU A 24 -2.87 11.42 -16.78
N GLU A 25 -1.90 12.08 -16.16
CA GLU A 25 -0.53 11.59 -16.05
C GLU A 25 -0.34 10.94 -14.68
N VAL A 26 0.24 9.74 -14.69
CA VAL A 26 0.53 8.98 -13.48
C VAL A 26 2.00 8.63 -13.45
N SER A 27 2.65 8.84 -12.33
CA SER A 27 4.01 8.36 -12.11
C SER A 27 4.14 7.68 -10.75
N ALA A 28 4.85 6.56 -10.71
CA ALA A 28 5.21 5.82 -9.51
C ALA A 28 6.73 5.81 -9.39
N ALA A 29 7.25 6.41 -8.33
CA ALA A 29 8.67 6.37 -8.00
C ALA A 29 8.90 5.40 -6.85
N TRP A 30 9.71 4.39 -7.10
CA TRP A 30 10.09 3.32 -6.19
C TRP A 30 11.47 3.62 -5.62
N THR A 31 11.58 3.66 -4.31
CA THR A 31 12.84 3.89 -3.60
C THR A 31 12.93 2.97 -2.40
N VAL A 32 14.15 2.61 -2.01
CA VAL A 32 14.43 1.91 -0.76
C VAL A 32 15.25 2.85 0.11
N ASP A 33 14.84 2.98 1.35
CA ASP A 33 15.59 3.77 2.33
C ASP A 33 16.87 3.02 2.69
N PRO A 34 18.06 3.65 2.57
CA PRO A 34 19.32 2.98 2.90
C PRO A 34 19.54 2.75 4.40
N GLN A 35 18.80 3.45 5.26
CA GLN A 35 18.95 3.37 6.72
C GLN A 35 17.87 2.52 7.40
N SER A 36 16.82 2.21 6.69
CA SER A 36 15.72 1.39 7.18
C SER A 36 15.30 0.35 6.15
N SER A 37 14.63 -0.71 6.59
CA SER A 37 14.08 -1.74 5.69
C SER A 37 12.76 -1.30 5.06
N VAL A 38 12.64 -0.02 4.68
CA VAL A 38 11.42 0.55 4.12
C VAL A 38 11.56 0.78 2.63
N LYS A 39 10.65 0.18 1.86
CA LYS A 39 10.42 0.49 0.45
C LYS A 39 9.31 1.52 0.35
N GLN A 40 9.58 2.64 -0.29
CA GLN A 40 8.61 3.69 -0.56
C GLN A 40 8.17 3.66 -2.02
N VAL A 41 6.88 3.86 -2.23
CA VAL A 41 6.30 4.10 -3.56
C VAL A 41 5.59 5.45 -3.53
N ARG A 42 6.20 6.46 -4.16
CA ARG A 42 5.58 7.78 -4.29
C ARG A 42 4.74 7.82 -5.56
N LEU A 43 3.45 8.00 -5.41
CA LEU A 43 2.54 8.20 -6.51
C LEU A 43 2.33 9.70 -6.76
N ARG A 44 2.35 10.10 -8.04
CA ARG A 44 2.01 11.45 -8.48
C ARG A 44 0.98 11.36 -9.58
N PHE A 45 -0.11 12.08 -9.40
CA PHE A 45 -1.19 12.21 -10.36
C PHE A 45 -1.26 13.65 -10.83
N VAL A 46 -1.32 13.86 -12.14
CA VAL A 46 -1.46 15.20 -12.74
C VAL A 46 -2.61 15.16 -13.74
N ASN A 47 -3.66 15.89 -13.44
CA ASN A 47 -4.74 16.08 -14.38
C ASN A 47 -4.41 17.28 -15.31
N ARG A 48 -4.22 17.00 -16.59
CA ARG A 48 -3.96 17.99 -17.65
C ARG A 48 -5.25 18.43 -18.36
N GLY A 49 -6.39 17.88 -17.95
CA GLY A 49 -7.69 18.24 -18.48
C GLY A 49 -8.36 19.36 -17.69
N THR A 50 -9.52 19.78 -18.18
CA THR A 50 -10.33 20.83 -17.56
C THR A 50 -11.39 20.27 -16.60
N SER A 51 -11.71 18.99 -16.70
CA SER A 51 -12.71 18.34 -15.84
C SER A 51 -12.04 17.70 -14.62
N ALA A 52 -12.71 17.73 -13.47
CA ALA A 52 -12.27 17.05 -12.26
C ALA A 52 -12.24 15.53 -12.48
N VAL A 53 -11.26 14.86 -11.87
CA VAL A 53 -11.10 13.41 -11.91
C VAL A 53 -11.10 12.89 -10.47
N ASN A 54 -12.00 11.96 -10.18
CA ASN A 54 -12.02 11.23 -8.93
C ASN A 54 -11.17 9.97 -9.07
N LEU A 55 -10.22 9.77 -8.14
CA LEU A 55 -9.32 8.65 -8.13
C LEU A 55 -9.46 7.88 -6.82
N ARG A 56 -9.49 6.56 -6.92
CA ARG A 56 -9.25 5.65 -5.81
C ARG A 56 -7.87 5.04 -6.00
N VAL A 57 -7.05 5.12 -4.96
CA VAL A 57 -5.72 4.52 -4.93
C VAL A 57 -5.77 3.39 -3.92
N THR A 58 -5.39 2.20 -4.32
CA THR A 58 -5.30 1.05 -3.44
C THR A 58 -3.89 0.49 -3.49
N GLY A 59 -3.21 0.46 -2.35
CA GLY A 59 -1.99 -0.31 -2.16
C GLY A 59 -2.37 -1.77 -1.91
N LEU A 60 -1.80 -2.70 -2.68
CA LEU A 60 -2.05 -4.12 -2.51
C LEU A 60 -0.74 -4.88 -2.40
N LEU A 61 -0.61 -5.69 -1.37
CA LEU A 61 0.49 -6.62 -1.17
C LEU A 61 -0.03 -8.01 -0.83
N GLU A 62 0.55 -9.04 -1.42
CA GLU A 62 0.39 -10.42 -0.98
C GLU A 62 1.58 -10.79 -0.08
N TRP A 63 1.30 -11.19 1.15
CA TRP A 63 2.33 -11.51 2.12
C TRP A 63 2.91 -12.90 1.88
N VAL A 64 4.23 -13.00 1.87
CA VAL A 64 4.98 -14.25 1.94
C VAL A 64 5.98 -14.10 3.08
N MET A 65 5.62 -14.63 4.25
CA MET A 65 6.42 -14.56 5.48
C MET A 65 6.92 -15.98 5.81
N GLY A 66 7.74 -16.55 4.94
CA GLY A 66 8.24 -17.92 5.06
C GLY A 66 9.00 -18.35 3.82
N ALA A 67 9.39 -19.62 3.78
CA ALA A 67 10.12 -20.22 2.65
C ALA A 67 9.20 -20.58 1.49
N GLY A 68 7.92 -20.85 1.77
CA GLY A 68 6.95 -21.29 0.80
C GLY A 68 5.56 -20.65 0.98
N ARG A 69 4.67 -20.96 0.05
CA ARG A 69 3.29 -20.45 0.12
C ARG A 69 2.46 -21.12 1.21
N GLU A 70 2.81 -22.33 1.61
CA GLU A 70 2.21 -23.09 2.70
C GLU A 70 2.37 -22.38 4.06
N ASP A 71 3.45 -21.61 4.23
CA ASP A 71 3.71 -20.85 5.44
C ASP A 71 2.69 -19.72 5.68
N ARG A 72 1.83 -19.46 4.69
CA ARG A 72 0.75 -18.47 4.81
C ARG A 72 -0.29 -18.83 5.87
N ALA A 73 -0.46 -20.11 6.17
CA ALA A 73 -1.43 -20.58 7.16
C ALA A 73 -1.13 -20.11 8.59
N SER A 74 0.16 -19.86 8.89
CA SER A 74 0.63 -19.39 10.20
C SER A 74 0.87 -17.88 10.28
N VAL A 75 0.63 -17.16 9.19
CA VAL A 75 0.72 -15.69 9.15
C VAL A 75 -0.43 -15.06 9.92
N GLN A 76 -0.11 -14.05 10.69
CA GLN A 76 -1.05 -13.21 11.40
C GLN A 76 -0.99 -11.78 10.89
N THR A 77 -2.15 -11.20 10.65
CA THR A 77 -2.30 -9.80 10.24
C THR A 77 -2.95 -8.99 11.36
N ALA A 78 -2.65 -7.70 11.40
CA ALA A 78 -3.24 -6.78 12.37
C ALA A 78 -3.33 -5.37 11.80
N LEU A 79 -4.40 -4.66 12.15
CA LEU A 79 -4.52 -3.23 11.92
C LEU A 79 -3.76 -2.46 13.00
N HIS A 80 -2.93 -1.51 12.58
CA HIS A 80 -2.28 -0.54 13.46
C HIS A 80 -2.68 0.88 13.07
N ARG A 81 -3.06 1.67 14.07
CA ARG A 81 -3.36 3.10 13.89
C ARG A 81 -2.53 3.94 14.86
N GLN A 82 -1.83 4.90 14.30
CA GLN A 82 -0.98 5.80 15.08
C GLN A 82 -1.31 7.25 14.74
N ARG A 83 -1.44 8.07 15.77
CA ARG A 83 -1.52 9.50 15.60
C ARG A 83 -0.14 10.07 15.27
N LEU A 84 -0.03 10.74 14.13
CA LEU A 84 1.21 11.41 13.77
C LEU A 84 1.32 12.75 14.50
N PRO A 85 2.52 13.14 14.95
CA PRO A 85 2.74 14.48 15.47
C PRO A 85 2.39 15.51 14.39
N SER A 86 1.77 16.61 14.79
CA SER A 86 1.58 17.75 13.90
C SER A 86 2.97 18.35 13.63
N SER A 87 3.44 18.25 12.38
CA SER A 87 4.69 18.91 12.00
C SER A 87 4.45 20.42 11.96
N ALA A 88 4.81 21.11 13.03
CA ALA A 88 4.90 22.56 13.04
C ALA A 88 6.04 23.08 12.14
N ASP A 89 6.92 22.18 11.67
CA ASP A 89 8.19 22.52 11.00
C ASP A 89 8.24 22.32 9.47
N SER A 90 7.23 21.79 8.85
CA SER A 90 7.19 21.73 7.38
C SER A 90 6.28 22.84 6.85
N GLY A 91 6.87 23.88 6.26
CA GLY A 91 6.21 25.06 5.70
C GLY A 91 5.15 24.83 4.60
N GLU A 92 4.44 23.72 4.66
CA GLU A 92 3.26 23.47 3.85
C GLU A 92 2.03 24.01 4.60
N SER A 93 1.43 25.05 4.05
CA SER A 93 0.15 25.62 4.43
C SER A 93 -0.97 24.56 4.33
N ARG A 94 -1.20 23.85 5.43
CA ARG A 94 -2.33 22.92 5.60
C ARG A 94 -3.16 23.39 6.79
N GLU A 95 -4.47 23.24 6.68
CA GLU A 95 -5.46 23.65 7.67
C GLU A 95 -5.04 23.29 9.09
N PRO A 96 -4.96 24.26 10.01
CA PRO A 96 -4.61 24.01 11.41
C PRO A 96 -5.74 23.21 12.08
N GLY A 97 -5.38 22.05 12.66
CA GLY A 97 -6.28 21.26 13.49
C GLY A 97 -6.65 19.86 12.98
N ARG A 98 -6.29 19.48 11.77
CA ARG A 98 -6.58 18.10 11.27
C ARG A 98 -5.60 17.11 11.88
N LYS A 99 -6.10 16.26 12.76
CA LYS A 99 -5.35 15.15 13.34
C LYS A 99 -4.97 14.15 12.23
N ARG A 100 -3.69 14.02 11.97
CA ARG A 100 -3.21 13.00 11.00
C ARG A 100 -3.11 11.66 11.70
N MET A 101 -3.82 10.68 11.17
CA MET A 101 -3.69 9.27 11.58
C MET A 101 -2.91 8.52 10.50
N LEU A 102 -1.95 7.73 10.90
CA LEU A 102 -1.34 6.71 10.05
C LEU A 102 -2.07 5.41 10.30
N THR A 103 -2.59 4.83 9.26
CA THR A 103 -3.12 3.46 9.26
C THR A 103 -2.10 2.56 8.58
N ALA A 104 -1.74 1.48 9.24
CA ALA A 104 -0.84 0.46 8.71
C ALA A 104 -1.45 -0.93 8.91
N LEU A 105 -1.35 -1.77 7.89
CA LEU A 105 -1.66 -3.18 7.97
C LEU A 105 -0.35 -3.93 8.23
N LEU A 106 -0.29 -4.62 9.33
CA LEU A 106 0.88 -5.37 9.80
C LEU A 106 0.73 -6.84 9.44
N CYS A 107 1.85 -7.49 9.19
CA CYS A 107 1.93 -8.93 8.95
C CYS A 107 3.11 -9.51 9.69
N SER A 108 2.89 -10.57 10.45
CA SER A 108 3.92 -11.29 11.20
C SER A 108 3.73 -12.81 11.09
N GLN A 109 4.81 -13.56 11.29
CA GLN A 109 4.78 -15.01 11.30
C GLN A 109 4.59 -15.52 12.74
N ARG A 110 3.66 -16.44 12.97
CA ARG A 110 3.45 -17.09 14.27
C ARG A 110 4.44 -18.19 14.53
N GLU A 111 4.83 -18.92 13.48
CA GLU A 111 5.77 -20.01 13.56
C GLU A 111 7.19 -19.51 13.26
N ARG A 112 8.08 -19.65 14.22
CA ARG A 112 9.45 -19.11 14.12
C ARG A 112 10.42 -20.01 13.33
N ALA A 113 9.95 -21.13 12.80
CA ALA A 113 10.80 -22.20 12.28
C ALA A 113 11.63 -21.82 11.04
N ALA A 114 11.26 -20.79 10.27
CA ALA A 114 11.92 -20.48 9.00
C ALA A 114 12.79 -19.21 9.01
N GLY A 115 13.24 -18.74 10.18
CA GLY A 115 14.10 -17.55 10.28
C GLY A 115 13.39 -16.20 10.11
N PHE A 116 12.08 -16.20 9.89
CA PHE A 116 11.27 -14.99 9.76
C PHE A 116 10.50 -14.64 11.05
N GLY A 117 10.72 -15.38 12.14
CA GLY A 117 9.89 -15.43 13.33
C GLY A 117 9.78 -14.14 14.13
N GLU A 118 10.67 -13.16 13.91
CA GLU A 118 10.63 -11.87 14.62
C GLU A 118 10.36 -10.70 13.68
N GLY A 119 10.31 -10.97 12.38
CA GLY A 119 10.03 -9.95 11.36
C GLY A 119 8.58 -9.54 11.36
N THR A 120 8.33 -8.23 11.33
CA THR A 120 7.01 -7.67 11.03
C THR A 120 7.10 -6.84 9.77
N ALA A 121 6.31 -7.21 8.77
CA ALA A 121 6.14 -6.42 7.55
C ALA A 121 4.92 -5.51 7.69
N PHE A 122 4.88 -4.44 6.90
CA PHE A 122 3.75 -3.52 6.93
C PHE A 122 3.45 -2.91 5.56
N LEU A 123 2.20 -2.52 5.37
CA LEU A 123 1.75 -1.62 4.32
C LEU A 123 1.08 -0.41 4.97
N ALA A 124 1.47 0.79 4.56
CA ALA A 124 0.82 2.03 4.97
C ALA A 124 0.69 2.98 3.78
N ILE A 125 -0.37 3.76 3.74
CA ILE A 125 -0.57 4.84 2.77
C ILE A 125 -0.56 6.17 3.54
N ALA A 126 0.11 7.17 2.99
CA ALA A 126 0.18 8.50 3.57
C ALA A 126 0.01 9.57 2.48
N GLY A 127 -0.52 10.72 2.86
CA GLY A 127 -0.54 11.92 2.01
C GLY A 127 -1.86 12.19 1.28
N ALA A 128 -2.88 11.34 1.41
CA ALA A 128 -4.22 11.59 0.87
C ALA A 128 -5.26 11.88 1.97
N PRO A 129 -6.32 12.64 1.71
CA PRO A 129 -7.47 12.74 2.61
C PRO A 129 -8.18 11.38 2.75
N GLY A 130 -8.57 10.99 3.95
CA GLY A 130 -9.27 9.72 4.19
C GLY A 130 -8.35 8.48 4.21
N ASP A 131 -7.06 8.68 4.43
CA ASP A 131 -6.05 7.61 4.43
C ASP A 131 -6.44 6.48 5.38
N GLY A 132 -6.54 5.26 4.84
CA GLY A 132 -6.66 4.04 5.63
C GLY A 132 -8.02 3.80 6.27
N GLU A 133 -9.09 4.39 5.77
CA GLU A 133 -10.45 4.10 6.25
C GLU A 133 -11.04 2.83 5.62
N ASP A 134 -10.58 2.44 4.44
CA ASP A 134 -11.03 1.27 3.69
C ASP A 134 -9.88 0.29 3.50
N TRP A 135 -9.98 -0.89 4.09
CA TRP A 135 -8.88 -1.84 4.14
C TRP A 135 -9.34 -3.28 4.35
N THR A 136 -8.48 -4.23 3.97
CA THR A 136 -8.62 -5.64 4.34
C THR A 136 -7.26 -6.34 4.41
N CYS A 137 -7.18 -7.38 5.23
CA CYS A 137 -6.07 -8.34 5.23
C CYS A 137 -6.46 -9.69 4.62
N ASP A 138 -7.61 -9.79 3.98
CA ASP A 138 -8.09 -11.02 3.35
C ASP A 138 -8.00 -10.94 1.83
N ARG A 139 -7.12 -11.73 1.23
CA ARG A 139 -6.91 -11.81 -0.21
C ARG A 139 -8.19 -12.17 -0.99
N ARG A 140 -9.07 -12.95 -0.37
CA ARG A 140 -10.34 -13.36 -0.97
C ARG A 140 -11.28 -12.20 -1.30
N GLU A 141 -11.06 -11.02 -0.70
CA GLU A 141 -11.79 -9.80 -1.07
C GLU A 141 -11.19 -9.09 -2.28
N CYS A 142 -9.92 -9.37 -2.61
CA CYS A 142 -9.19 -8.69 -3.69
C CYS A 142 -9.12 -9.51 -4.98
N PHE A 143 -9.31 -10.84 -4.89
CA PHE A 143 -9.12 -11.74 -6.02
C PHE A 143 -10.29 -12.74 -6.14
N ASP A 144 -10.69 -13.01 -7.38
CA ASP A 144 -11.67 -14.06 -7.66
C ASP A 144 -11.07 -15.48 -7.57
N ALA A 145 -11.90 -16.49 -7.72
CA ALA A 145 -11.50 -17.91 -7.67
C ALA A 145 -10.46 -18.28 -8.75
N ARG A 146 -10.32 -17.47 -9.80
CA ARG A 146 -9.31 -17.66 -10.87
C ARG A 146 -8.04 -16.84 -10.62
N GLY A 147 -7.93 -16.17 -9.47
CA GLY A 147 -6.80 -15.32 -9.12
C GLY A 147 -6.74 -13.99 -9.88
N ARG A 148 -7.82 -13.56 -10.50
CA ARG A 148 -7.88 -12.25 -11.16
C ARG A 148 -8.22 -11.19 -10.12
N LEU A 149 -7.54 -10.03 -10.22
CA LEU A 149 -7.80 -8.89 -9.36
C LEU A 149 -9.21 -8.35 -9.59
N VAL A 150 -10.01 -8.34 -8.52
CA VAL A 150 -11.36 -7.77 -8.48
C VAL A 150 -11.45 -6.93 -7.22
N LEU A 151 -11.29 -5.61 -7.35
CA LEU A 151 -11.39 -4.72 -6.19
C LEU A 151 -12.85 -4.39 -5.93
N PRO A 152 -13.38 -4.64 -4.72
CA PRO A 152 -14.73 -4.25 -4.35
C PRO A 152 -14.81 -2.73 -4.17
N ASP A 153 -16.03 -2.18 -4.11
CA ASP A 153 -16.23 -0.76 -3.78
C ASP A 153 -15.76 -0.44 -2.37
N HIS A 154 -15.95 -1.37 -1.43
CA HIS A 154 -15.48 -1.28 -0.05
C HIS A 154 -14.94 -2.62 0.44
N PHE A 155 -13.88 -2.56 1.24
CA PHE A 155 -13.31 -3.72 1.91
C PHE A 155 -14.03 -4.05 3.22
N GLY A 156 -13.98 -5.31 3.62
CA GLY A 156 -14.67 -5.83 4.81
C GLY A 156 -14.01 -5.49 6.16
N ARG A 157 -12.88 -4.78 6.17
CA ARG A 157 -12.11 -4.40 7.38
C ARG A 157 -11.77 -5.60 8.25
N ARG A 158 -11.14 -6.60 7.62
CA ARG A 158 -10.79 -7.87 8.25
C ARG A 158 -9.30 -7.95 8.53
N ASP A 159 -8.96 -8.36 9.75
CA ASP A 159 -7.61 -8.74 10.18
C ASP A 159 -7.66 -9.95 11.11
N GLY A 160 -6.50 -10.47 11.50
CA GLY A 160 -6.36 -11.58 12.44
C GLY A 160 -5.98 -12.91 11.79
N PRO A 161 -6.12 -14.01 12.54
CA PRO A 161 -5.78 -15.34 12.07
C PRO A 161 -6.85 -15.94 11.15
N GLY A 162 -6.44 -16.92 10.32
CA GLY A 162 -7.38 -17.70 9.49
C GLY A 162 -7.84 -17.01 8.21
N LEU A 163 -7.27 -15.87 7.87
CA LEU A 163 -7.46 -15.20 6.59
C LEU A 163 -6.47 -15.74 5.54
N ASP A 164 -6.75 -15.48 4.27
CA ASP A 164 -5.74 -15.62 3.21
C ASP A 164 -4.93 -14.31 3.19
N PRO A 165 -3.70 -14.28 3.79
CA PRO A 165 -3.06 -13.04 4.20
C PRO A 165 -2.63 -12.16 3.04
N CYS A 166 -3.10 -10.93 3.04
CA CYS A 166 -2.66 -9.83 2.18
C CYS A 166 -2.71 -8.51 2.95
N ALA A 167 -2.41 -7.43 2.29
CA ALA A 167 -2.77 -6.08 2.72
C ALA A 167 -3.33 -5.32 1.54
N ALA A 168 -4.55 -4.82 1.67
CA ALA A 168 -5.17 -3.87 0.77
C ALA A 168 -5.66 -2.65 1.59
N LEU A 169 -5.20 -1.47 1.20
CA LEU A 169 -5.40 -0.21 1.92
C LEU A 169 -5.58 0.94 0.93
#